data_f49b2889d26f15705dfbf23ea69a9e1f
#
_entry.id   f49b2889d26f15705dfbf23ea69a9e1f
#
_cell.length_a   1.000
_cell.length_b   1.000
_cell.length_c   1.000
_cell.angle_alpha   90.00
_cell.angle_beta   90.00
_cell.angle_gamma   90.00
#
_symmetry.space_group_name_H-M   'P 1'
#
loop_
_entity.id
_entity.type
_entity.pdbx_description
1 polymer ?
#
loop_
_entity_poly.entity_id
_entity_poly.type
_entity_poly.pdbx_seq_one_letter_code
_entity_poly.pdbx_strand_id
1 'polypeptide(L)'
;MDFKVFLSDDALSDLESIVTFIARQNAVAAEQLGNQLLDAALSLDTFPERGRMVPEYRRPELREIIFRSYRIIYRTNKTDRSLEIDRFWHGARGFPHIPRGG
;
A
#
# COMPACT_ATOMS: atom_id res chain seq x y z
N MET A 1 11.70 -12.12 -13.40
CA MET A 1 10.68 -11.40 -14.16
C MET A 1 9.76 -10.68 -13.20
N ASP A 2 9.62 -9.39 -13.40
CA ASP A 2 8.95 -8.57 -12.40
C ASP A 2 7.44 -8.63 -12.55
N PHE A 3 6.76 -8.49 -11.40
CA PHE A 3 5.31 -8.33 -11.40
C PHE A 3 4.96 -6.91 -11.82
N LYS A 4 3.80 -6.74 -12.44
CA LYS A 4 3.26 -5.40 -12.68
C LYS A 4 2.57 -4.92 -11.43
N VAL A 5 2.80 -3.66 -11.07
CA VAL A 5 2.22 -3.05 -9.88
C VAL A 5 1.15 -2.06 -10.31
N PHE A 6 -0.05 -2.25 -9.78
CA PHE A 6 -1.18 -1.35 -10.01
C PHE A 6 -1.61 -0.74 -8.68
N LEU A 7 -2.13 0.47 -8.72
CA LEU A 7 -2.71 1.10 -7.54
C LEU A 7 -4.22 1.13 -7.72
N SER A 8 -4.94 0.66 -6.71
CA SER A 8 -6.41 0.77 -6.72
C SER A 8 -6.83 2.23 -6.57
N ASP A 9 -8.08 2.52 -6.88
CA ASP A 9 -8.62 3.86 -6.66
C ASP A 9 -8.55 4.25 -5.19
N ASP A 10 -8.79 3.30 -4.29
CA ASP A 10 -8.68 3.55 -2.85
C ASP A 10 -7.26 3.87 -2.44
N ALA A 11 -6.28 3.16 -3.00
CA ALA A 11 -4.87 3.43 -2.69
C ALA A 11 -4.46 4.83 -3.18
N LEU A 12 -4.90 5.21 -4.37
CA LEU A 12 -4.62 6.54 -4.90
C LEU A 12 -5.25 7.61 -4.01
N SER A 13 -6.49 7.40 -3.59
CA SER A 13 -7.19 8.31 -2.70
C SER A 13 -6.51 8.41 -1.35
N ASP A 14 -6.06 7.28 -0.81
CA ASP A 14 -5.32 7.25 0.46
C ASP A 14 -4.04 8.09 0.35
N LEU A 15 -3.28 7.87 -0.72
CA LEU A 15 -2.02 8.57 -0.91
C LEU A 15 -2.23 10.08 -1.02
N GLU A 16 -3.23 10.48 -1.79
CA GLU A 16 -3.58 11.88 -1.93
C GLU A 16 -3.98 12.50 -0.59
N SER A 17 -4.78 11.79 0.20
CA SER A 17 -5.21 12.27 1.51
C SER A 17 -4.04 12.43 2.47
N ILE A 18 -3.11 11.48 2.47
CA ILE A 18 -1.92 11.54 3.32
C ILE A 18 -1.08 12.76 2.96
N VAL A 19 -0.81 12.93 1.67
CA VAL A 19 0.03 14.04 1.19
C VAL A 19 -0.64 15.38 1.49
N THR A 20 -1.93 15.50 1.21
CA THR A 20 -2.68 16.74 1.45
C THR A 20 -2.67 17.12 2.92
N PHE A 21 -2.89 16.13 3.80
CA PHE A 21 -2.92 16.38 5.25
C PHE A 21 -1.59 16.92 5.75
N ILE A 22 -0.49 16.29 5.35
CA ILE A 22 0.84 16.68 5.82
C ILE A 22 1.27 18.00 5.19
N ALA A 23 0.88 18.25 3.94
CA ALA A 23 1.24 19.47 3.24
C ALA A 23 0.69 20.72 3.90
N ARG A 24 -0.37 20.59 4.70
CA ARG A 24 -0.90 21.75 5.45
C ARG A 24 0.13 22.35 6.38
N GLN A 25 1.06 21.55 6.87
CA GLN A 25 2.09 22.00 7.80
C GLN A 25 3.47 22.06 7.16
N ASN A 26 3.74 21.15 6.22
CA ASN A 26 5.07 21.05 5.62
C ASN A 26 4.97 20.41 4.24
N ALA A 27 4.98 21.25 3.20
CA ALA A 27 4.83 20.79 1.83
C ALA A 27 5.99 19.89 1.38
N VAL A 28 7.21 20.22 1.82
CA VAL A 28 8.39 19.42 1.45
C VAL A 28 8.31 18.04 2.07
N ALA A 29 7.95 17.96 3.35
CA ALA A 29 7.82 16.67 4.03
C ALA A 29 6.71 15.84 3.40
N ALA A 30 5.62 16.47 2.97
CA ALA A 30 4.52 15.79 2.32
C ALA A 30 4.97 15.13 1.02
N GLU A 31 5.70 15.87 0.20
CA GLU A 31 6.20 15.35 -1.07
C GLU A 31 7.17 14.19 -0.84
N GLN A 32 8.06 14.34 0.12
CA GLN A 32 9.03 13.28 0.43
C GLN A 32 8.33 12.01 0.89
N LEU A 33 7.35 12.13 1.78
CA LEU A 33 6.63 10.96 2.27
C LEU A 33 5.83 10.30 1.16
N GLY A 34 5.16 11.09 0.34
CA GLY A 34 4.39 10.55 -0.79
C GLY A 34 5.27 9.76 -1.73
N ASN A 35 6.44 10.30 -2.08
CA ASN A 35 7.38 9.61 -2.95
C ASN A 35 7.93 8.35 -2.30
N GLN A 36 8.22 8.38 -1.00
CA GLN A 36 8.73 7.22 -0.29
C GLN A 36 7.70 6.09 -0.22
N LEU A 37 6.43 6.43 0.04
CA LEU A 37 5.36 5.45 0.07
C LEU A 37 5.19 4.80 -1.30
N LEU A 38 5.21 5.62 -2.35
CA LEU A 38 5.07 5.12 -3.70
C LEU A 38 6.26 4.22 -4.08
N ASP A 39 7.48 4.65 -3.75
CA ASP A 39 8.67 3.85 -4.03
C ASP A 39 8.63 2.50 -3.31
N ALA A 40 8.18 2.50 -2.05
CA ALA A 40 8.06 1.26 -1.30
C ALA A 40 7.06 0.32 -1.95
N ALA A 41 5.92 0.85 -2.41
CA ALA A 41 4.92 0.06 -3.10
C ALA A 41 5.46 -0.51 -4.41
N LEU A 42 6.14 0.32 -5.20
CA LEU A 42 6.68 -0.11 -6.50
C LEU A 42 7.79 -1.14 -6.36
N SER A 43 8.50 -1.13 -5.24
CA SER A 43 9.57 -2.12 -5.02
C SER A 43 9.05 -3.54 -4.89
N LEU A 44 7.75 -3.72 -4.72
CA LEU A 44 7.15 -5.05 -4.65
C LEU A 44 7.14 -5.78 -5.99
N ASP A 45 7.46 -5.09 -7.08
CA ASP A 45 7.54 -5.71 -8.40
C ASP A 45 8.58 -6.83 -8.43
N THR A 46 9.68 -6.69 -7.69
CA THR A 46 10.77 -7.66 -7.68
C THR A 46 10.51 -8.78 -6.69
N PHE A 47 9.98 -8.45 -5.51
CA PHE A 47 9.71 -9.45 -4.46
C PHE A 47 8.26 -9.32 -4.00
N PRO A 48 7.31 -9.80 -4.81
CA PRO A 48 5.89 -9.58 -4.52
C PRO A 48 5.38 -10.29 -3.27
N GLU A 49 6.11 -11.28 -2.78
CA GLU A 49 5.70 -11.98 -1.55
C GLU A 49 6.49 -11.54 -0.32
N ARG A 50 7.20 -10.43 -0.42
CA ARG A 50 8.00 -9.91 0.68
C ARG A 50 7.17 -9.56 1.90
N GLY A 51 5.94 -9.11 1.70
CA GLY A 51 5.07 -8.73 2.80
C GLY A 51 4.51 -9.91 3.54
N ARG A 52 4.07 -9.65 4.76
CA ARG A 52 3.38 -10.65 5.57
C ARG A 52 1.90 -10.71 5.19
N MET A 53 1.25 -11.83 5.49
CA MET A 53 -0.19 -11.91 5.35
C MET A 53 -0.85 -10.89 6.30
N VAL A 54 -1.87 -10.19 5.82
CA VAL A 54 -2.59 -9.22 6.64
C VAL A 54 -3.31 -9.99 7.75
N PRO A 55 -2.96 -9.77 9.02
CA PRO A 55 -3.47 -10.63 10.10
C PRO A 55 -4.98 -10.58 10.26
N GLU A 56 -5.59 -9.44 9.97
CA GLU A 56 -7.04 -9.27 10.14
C GLU A 56 -7.85 -10.09 9.15
N TYR A 57 -7.28 -10.41 7.98
CA TYR A 57 -8.02 -11.09 6.92
C TYR A 57 -7.60 -12.54 6.71
N ARG A 58 -6.38 -12.90 7.07
CA ARG A 58 -5.85 -14.26 6.98
C ARG A 58 -6.01 -14.87 5.59
N ARG A 59 -5.71 -14.09 4.57
CA ARG A 59 -5.73 -14.55 3.18
C ARG A 59 -4.31 -14.52 2.63
N PRO A 60 -3.80 -15.63 2.08
CA PRO A 60 -2.41 -15.67 1.61
C PRO A 60 -2.11 -14.68 0.50
N GLU A 61 -3.09 -14.36 -0.35
CA GLU A 61 -2.88 -13.42 -1.45
C GLU A 61 -2.91 -11.96 -0.99
N LEU A 62 -3.40 -11.70 0.23
CA LEU A 62 -3.51 -10.35 0.77
C LEU A 62 -2.39 -10.12 1.77
N ARG A 63 -1.45 -9.26 1.38
CA ARG A 63 -0.23 -9.04 2.15
C ARG A 63 -0.04 -7.57 2.46
N GLU A 64 0.90 -7.30 3.33
CA GLU A 64 1.26 -5.92 3.65
C GLU A 64 2.75 -5.80 3.95
N ILE A 65 3.30 -4.63 3.64
CA ILE A 65 4.60 -4.21 4.15
C ILE A 65 4.39 -2.99 5.02
N ILE A 66 5.28 -2.81 5.99
CA ILE A 66 5.20 -1.67 6.90
C ILE A 66 6.23 -0.65 6.48
N PHE A 67 5.81 0.58 6.29
CA PHE A 67 6.70 1.69 6.05
C PHE A 67 6.37 2.80 7.04
N ARG A 68 7.25 3.02 8.01
CA ARG A 68 7.02 3.96 9.11
C ARG A 68 5.69 3.63 9.81
N SER A 69 4.77 4.57 9.86
CA SER A 69 3.48 4.37 10.52
C SER A 69 2.40 3.82 9.58
N TYR A 70 2.78 3.45 8.36
CA TYR A 70 1.81 3.05 7.35
C TYR A 70 1.91 1.58 7.02
N ARG A 71 0.76 0.99 6.75
CA ARG A 71 0.63 -0.37 6.25
C ARG A 71 0.32 -0.25 4.76
N ILE A 72 1.19 -0.78 3.91
CA ILE A 72 0.96 -0.81 2.46
C ILE A 72 0.38 -2.18 2.17
N ILE A 73 -0.93 -2.22 1.96
CA ILE A 73 -1.69 -3.46 1.81
C ILE A 73 -1.87 -3.73 0.34
N TYR A 74 -1.53 -4.94 -0.08
CA TYR A 74 -1.57 -5.28 -1.50
C TYR A 74 -2.05 -6.72 -1.71
N ARG A 75 -2.49 -6.99 -2.92
CA ARG A 75 -3.03 -8.27 -3.32
C ARG A 75 -2.25 -8.79 -4.52
N THR A 76 -1.78 -10.03 -4.43
CA THR A 76 -1.01 -10.63 -5.52
C THR A 76 -1.92 -11.48 -6.40
N ASN A 77 -1.59 -11.52 -7.70
CA ASN A 77 -2.20 -12.42 -8.66
C ASN A 77 -1.07 -13.09 -9.42
N LYS A 78 -0.77 -14.33 -9.05
CA LYS A 78 0.36 -15.06 -9.64
C LYS A 78 0.08 -15.48 -11.07
N THR A 79 -1.17 -15.65 -11.44
CA THR A 79 -1.53 -16.11 -12.78
C THR A 79 -1.10 -15.10 -13.83
N ASP A 80 -1.39 -13.82 -13.64
CA ASP A 80 -1.00 -12.79 -14.60
C ASP A 80 0.21 -11.98 -14.16
N ARG A 81 0.86 -12.41 -13.07
CA ARG A 81 2.08 -11.79 -12.53
C ARG A 81 1.87 -10.31 -12.29
N SER A 82 0.84 -10.00 -11.54
CA SER A 82 0.53 -8.63 -11.15
C SER A 82 0.25 -8.55 -9.65
N LEU A 83 0.32 -7.35 -9.12
CA LEU A 83 -0.17 -7.07 -7.80
C LEU A 83 -0.83 -5.71 -7.79
N GLU A 84 -1.82 -5.58 -6.93
CA GLU A 84 -2.55 -4.34 -6.79
C GLU A 84 -2.37 -3.81 -5.38
N ILE A 85 -1.94 -2.56 -5.26
CA ILE A 85 -1.90 -1.88 -3.96
C ILE A 85 -3.34 -1.52 -3.61
N ASP A 86 -3.86 -2.10 -2.54
CA ASP A 86 -5.25 -1.88 -2.13
C ASP A 86 -5.40 -0.67 -1.22
N ARG A 87 -4.48 -0.48 -0.28
CA ARG A 87 -4.54 0.64 0.67
C ARG A 87 -3.16 1.12 1.07
N PHE A 88 -3.05 2.43 1.34
CA PHE A 88 -2.01 2.99 2.18
C PHE A 88 -2.71 3.36 3.49
N TRP A 89 -2.53 2.53 4.51
CA TRP A 89 -3.34 2.61 5.72
C TRP A 89 -2.49 3.02 6.91
N HIS A 90 -2.86 4.14 7.56
CA HIS A 90 -2.13 4.55 8.76
C HIS A 90 -2.43 3.54 9.87
N GLY A 91 -1.36 3.02 10.50
CA GLY A 91 -1.52 1.97 11.51
C GLY A 91 -2.40 2.35 12.69
N ALA A 92 -2.48 3.63 13.01
CA ALA A 92 -3.30 4.10 14.12
C ALA A 92 -4.79 4.09 13.84
N ARG A 93 -5.20 3.88 12.57
CA ARG A 93 -6.62 3.86 12.22
C ARG A 93 -7.35 2.60 12.63
N GLY A 94 -6.62 1.60 13.12
CA GLY A 94 -7.24 0.36 13.55
C GLY A 94 -7.45 -0.61 12.39
N PHE A 95 -8.59 -1.29 12.38
CA PHE A 95 -8.87 -2.35 11.41
C PHE A 95 -8.93 -1.80 9.99
N PRO A 96 -8.06 -2.28 9.07
CA PRO A 96 -8.06 -1.75 7.72
C PRO A 96 -9.30 -2.19 6.94
N HIS A 97 -9.91 -1.23 6.26
CA HIS A 97 -11.05 -1.52 5.42
C HIS A 97 -10.58 -1.80 4.00
N ILE A 98 -10.86 -3.01 3.51
CA ILE A 98 -10.48 -3.44 2.17
C ILE A 98 -11.78 -3.75 1.44
N PRO A 99 -12.23 -2.86 0.53
CA PRO A 99 -13.57 -2.96 -0.05
C PRO A 99 -13.88 -4.27 -0.74
N ARG A 100 -12.88 -4.86 -1.39
CA ARG A 100 -13.10 -6.11 -2.07
C ARG A 100 -12.83 -7.33 -1.20
N GLY A 101 -12.80 -7.08 0.03
CA GLY A 101 -12.58 -7.98 1.04
C GLY A 101 -12.57 -9.25 0.83
N GLY A 102 -12.78 -8.63 0.30
CA GLY A 102 -12.73 -9.52 0.24
C GLY A 102 -12.72 -10.69 0.59
#